data_f5c341a4f84ef091675920b8d61c124a
#
_entry.id   f5c341a4f84ef091675920b8d61c124a
#
_cell.length_a   1.000
_cell.length_b   1.000
_cell.length_c   1.000
_cell.angle_alpha   90.00
_cell.angle_beta   90.00
_cell.angle_gamma   90.00
#
_symmetry.space_group_name_H-M   'P 1'
#
loop_
_entity.id
_entity.type
_entity.pdbx_description
1 polymer ?
#
loop_
_entity_poly.entity_id
_entity_poly.type
_entity_poly.pdbx_seq_one_letter_code
_entity_poly.pdbx_strand_id
1 'polypeptide(L)'
;MTTYRYKGQTPEGSKVSGVIRAYDEYDAVSKLRDTCAFVIKLEEVREKKDSVLTRPLRTKIKEKDLALICSQFSIILGTGLPVMRCVEMVAAQNRNKHLARMLHKVAEDIGAGYSMAQSFETNIPGLPKTFVETVRAGEQSGALEACFKRLYKYYDKSAKTRAKIVSTMTYPVMVIVTAIIVFAIIMVVAVPAFTSAFAELGTDLPAVTRWLMSTSAFLTRWWWLILFILALLTIGYLSFKRTERGKLAIANYALRRAPLRRLHTLHLSGQFASTMSTMLSAGLPVQAVLGIVSQISDNYVFSLGVRKVKEGVERGRGIADSMEGVECFPKMLTEMVAVGERSGSLEETLDVIGDYFDHEAATMTERLLAVLEPVIVIVLAVITVILLLAVYLPMFSMYGGM
;
A
#
# COMPACT_ATOMS: atom_id res chain seq x y z
N MET A 1 15.79 -28.67 15.25
CA MET A 1 16.13 -28.47 16.68
C MET A 1 14.85 -28.22 17.42
N THR A 2 14.59 -28.98 18.48
CA THR A 2 13.37 -28.88 19.29
C THR A 2 13.68 -28.06 20.55
N THR A 3 12.69 -27.30 21.02
CA THR A 3 12.87 -26.46 22.22
C THR A 3 12.33 -27.18 23.43
N TYR A 4 13.16 -27.39 24.45
CA TYR A 4 12.81 -28.06 25.70
C TYR A 4 12.78 -27.08 26.86
N ARG A 5 11.75 -27.14 27.68
CA ARG A 5 11.69 -26.42 28.96
C ARG A 5 12.16 -27.37 30.06
N TYR A 6 13.14 -26.93 30.81
CA TYR A 6 13.68 -27.72 31.91
C TYR A 6 13.47 -27.08 33.28
N LYS A 7 13.37 -27.92 34.28
CA LYS A 7 13.49 -27.56 35.67
C LYS A 7 14.57 -28.46 36.27
N GLY A 8 15.60 -27.86 36.82
CA GLY A 8 16.74 -28.56 37.40
C GLY A 8 17.16 -27.97 38.74
N GLN A 9 18.16 -28.58 39.33
CA GLN A 9 18.77 -28.13 40.58
C GLN A 9 20.28 -28.03 40.39
N THR A 10 20.85 -26.89 40.78
CA THR A 10 22.31 -26.69 40.74
C THR A 10 23.01 -27.53 41.80
N PRO A 11 24.34 -27.74 41.69
CA PRO A 11 25.11 -28.44 42.72
C PRO A 11 24.97 -27.82 44.14
N GLU A 12 24.63 -26.54 44.20
CA GLU A 12 24.40 -25.77 45.44
C GLU A 12 22.98 -25.88 46.00
N GLY A 13 22.10 -26.69 45.39
CA GLY A 13 20.74 -26.94 45.84
C GLY A 13 19.66 -25.95 45.37
N SER A 14 20.03 -24.90 44.61
CA SER A 14 19.06 -23.92 44.08
C SER A 14 18.29 -24.46 42.88
N LYS A 15 16.97 -24.17 42.84
CA LYS A 15 16.11 -24.57 41.72
C LYS A 15 16.29 -23.61 40.55
N VAL A 16 16.67 -24.14 39.39
CA VAL A 16 16.80 -23.38 38.12
C VAL A 16 15.79 -23.90 37.12
N SER A 17 15.16 -22.99 36.41
CA SER A 17 14.27 -23.30 35.27
C SER A 17 14.60 -22.44 34.08
N GLY A 18 14.61 -23.03 32.89
CA GLY A 18 14.93 -22.34 31.67
C GLY A 18 14.41 -23.07 30.44
N VAL A 19 14.86 -22.59 29.27
CA VAL A 19 14.52 -23.18 27.95
C VAL A 19 15.83 -23.45 27.23
N ILE A 20 15.99 -24.66 26.67
CA ILE A 20 17.17 -25.06 25.91
C ILE A 20 16.76 -25.60 24.53
N ARG A 21 17.56 -25.33 23.50
CA ARG A 21 17.39 -25.88 22.14
C ARG A 21 18.33 -27.07 21.96
N ALA A 22 17.74 -28.23 21.61
CA ALA A 22 18.46 -29.47 21.42
C ALA A 22 17.89 -30.27 20.23
N TYR A 23 18.66 -31.21 19.71
CA TYR A 23 18.20 -32.09 18.64
C TYR A 23 17.22 -33.15 19.15
N ASP A 24 17.50 -33.67 20.31
CA ASP A 24 16.67 -34.66 21.00
C ASP A 24 16.76 -34.46 22.54
N GLU A 25 16.04 -35.27 23.30
CA GLU A 25 15.98 -35.23 24.76
C GLU A 25 17.35 -35.53 25.39
N TYR A 26 18.13 -36.39 24.73
CA TYR A 26 19.46 -36.79 25.19
C TYR A 26 20.48 -35.64 25.03
N ASP A 27 20.45 -34.92 23.89
CA ASP A 27 21.27 -33.74 23.65
C ASP A 27 20.90 -32.60 24.62
N ALA A 28 19.61 -32.45 24.95
CA ALA A 28 19.15 -31.47 25.94
C ALA A 28 19.72 -31.77 27.34
N VAL A 29 19.64 -33.04 27.80
CA VAL A 29 20.18 -33.47 29.11
C VAL A 29 21.69 -33.34 29.13
N SER A 30 22.39 -33.71 28.05
CA SER A 30 23.84 -33.57 27.93
C SER A 30 24.30 -32.12 28.10
N LYS A 31 23.65 -31.17 27.45
CA LYS A 31 23.95 -29.74 27.54
C LYS A 31 23.62 -29.13 28.91
N LEU A 32 22.66 -29.73 29.62
CA LEU A 32 22.28 -29.28 30.96
C LEU A 32 23.18 -29.82 32.10
N ARG A 33 23.97 -30.85 31.85
CA ARG A 33 24.93 -31.40 32.84
C ARG A 33 25.95 -30.41 33.35
N ASP A 34 26.32 -29.43 32.51
CA ASP A 34 27.27 -28.39 32.90
C ASP A 34 26.62 -27.30 33.78
N THR A 35 25.29 -27.20 33.77
CA THR A 35 24.54 -26.16 34.48
C THR A 35 23.69 -26.66 35.62
N CYS A 36 23.26 -27.93 35.59
CA CYS A 36 22.38 -28.56 36.57
C CYS A 36 22.95 -29.90 37.00
N ALA A 37 23.04 -30.15 38.36
CA ALA A 37 23.40 -31.46 38.92
C ALA A 37 22.31 -32.50 38.66
N PHE A 38 21.04 -32.07 38.71
CA PHE A 38 19.88 -32.95 38.44
C PHE A 38 18.83 -32.21 37.62
N VAL A 39 18.35 -32.84 36.53
CA VAL A 39 17.20 -32.37 35.75
C VAL A 39 15.94 -33.03 36.31
N ILE A 40 15.07 -32.27 36.95
CA ILE A 40 13.85 -32.76 37.60
C ILE A 40 12.73 -32.98 36.59
N LYS A 41 12.63 -32.09 35.58
CA LYS A 41 11.59 -32.14 34.57
C LYS A 41 12.11 -31.58 33.26
N LEU A 42 11.90 -32.30 32.18
CA LEU A 42 12.18 -31.89 30.84
C LEU A 42 10.87 -32.06 30.02
N GLU A 43 10.36 -31.00 29.47
CA GLU A 43 9.14 -31.01 28.67
C GLU A 43 9.44 -30.42 27.30
N GLU A 44 9.06 -31.14 26.25
CA GLU A 44 9.09 -30.60 24.89
C GLU A 44 8.08 -29.45 24.79
N VAL A 45 8.56 -28.23 24.55
CA VAL A 45 7.70 -27.11 24.21
C VAL A 45 7.35 -27.26 22.75
N ARG A 46 6.24 -27.91 22.44
CA ARG A 46 5.64 -27.80 21.13
C ARG A 46 5.39 -26.32 20.90
N GLU A 47 6.16 -25.71 19.99
CA GLU A 47 5.80 -24.39 19.49
C GLU A 47 4.34 -24.50 19.09
N LYS A 48 3.46 -23.76 19.79
CA LYS A 48 2.09 -23.59 19.34
C LYS A 48 2.25 -23.14 17.90
N LYS A 49 1.89 -24.00 16.93
CA LYS A 49 1.70 -23.58 15.54
C LYS A 49 0.87 -22.32 15.64
N ASP A 50 1.47 -21.19 15.34
CA ASP A 50 0.77 -19.92 15.32
C ASP A 50 -0.55 -20.16 14.60
N SER A 51 -1.65 -20.00 15.34
CA SER A 51 -2.96 -20.19 14.78
C SER A 51 -3.04 -19.26 13.56
N VAL A 52 -3.75 -19.65 12.52
CA VAL A 52 -3.89 -18.88 11.27
C VAL A 52 -4.34 -17.43 11.55
N LEU A 53 -4.93 -17.19 12.73
CA LEU A 53 -5.33 -15.88 13.27
C LEU A 53 -4.17 -15.03 13.84
N THR A 54 -3.00 -15.61 14.15
CA THR A 54 -1.83 -14.89 14.68
C THR A 54 -0.72 -14.71 13.64
N ARG A 55 -0.93 -15.08 12.37
CA ARG A 55 -0.05 -14.64 11.30
C ARG A 55 -0.08 -13.11 11.31
N PRO A 56 1.04 -12.41 11.55
CA PRO A 56 1.05 -10.96 11.46
C PRO A 56 0.54 -10.61 10.09
N LEU A 57 -0.60 -9.92 10.04
CA LEU A 57 -1.09 -9.31 8.81
C LEU A 57 0.13 -8.61 8.20
N ARG A 58 0.44 -8.94 6.97
CA ARG A 58 1.56 -8.39 6.19
C ARG A 58 1.31 -6.88 6.03
N THR A 59 1.56 -6.14 7.11
CA THR A 59 1.34 -4.69 7.16
C THR A 59 2.39 -4.06 6.28
N LYS A 60 1.95 -3.59 5.11
CA LYS A 60 2.81 -2.76 4.25
C LYS A 60 3.33 -1.60 5.09
N ILE A 61 4.63 -1.45 5.14
CA ILE A 61 5.27 -0.30 5.80
C ILE A 61 4.90 0.94 4.99
N LYS A 62 4.54 2.02 5.68
CA LYS A 62 4.18 3.27 5.01
C LYS A 62 5.40 3.88 4.33
N GLU A 63 5.21 4.44 3.14
CA GLU A 63 6.29 5.09 2.38
C GLU A 63 6.99 6.19 3.16
N LYS A 64 6.25 6.92 4.00
CA LYS A 64 6.82 7.93 4.91
C LYS A 64 7.79 7.33 5.93
N ASP A 65 7.49 6.14 6.46
CA ASP A 65 8.36 5.45 7.42
C ASP A 65 9.60 4.90 6.71
N LEU A 66 9.44 4.41 5.48
CA LEU A 66 10.57 3.98 4.64
C LEU A 66 11.48 5.16 4.29
N ALA A 67 10.93 6.31 3.90
CA ALA A 67 11.70 7.51 3.63
C ALA A 67 12.51 7.93 4.85
N LEU A 68 11.89 7.95 6.04
CA LEU A 68 12.58 8.32 7.29
C LEU A 68 13.74 7.36 7.60
N ILE A 69 13.49 6.06 7.51
CA ILE A 69 14.52 5.03 7.75
C ILE A 69 15.67 5.17 6.74
N CYS A 70 15.36 5.32 5.45
CA CYS A 70 16.39 5.49 4.42
C CYS A 70 17.21 6.77 4.63
N SER A 71 16.58 7.87 5.06
CA SER A 71 17.28 9.11 5.42
C SER A 71 18.23 8.89 6.59
N GLN A 72 17.76 8.24 7.66
CA GLN A 72 18.61 7.95 8.82
C GLN A 72 19.79 7.05 8.46
N PHE A 73 19.56 5.98 7.68
CA PHE A 73 20.65 5.12 7.20
C PHE A 73 21.65 5.89 6.35
N SER A 74 21.20 6.72 5.40
CA SER A 74 22.10 7.51 4.55
C SER A 74 23.00 8.43 5.39
N ILE A 75 22.42 9.11 6.38
CA ILE A 75 23.18 10.03 7.25
C ILE A 75 24.19 9.27 8.11
N ILE A 76 23.76 8.19 8.78
CA ILE A 76 24.61 7.45 9.72
C ILE A 76 25.70 6.68 8.99
N LEU A 77 25.39 6.03 7.84
CA LEU A 77 26.39 5.34 7.03
C LEU A 77 27.44 6.30 6.48
N GLY A 78 27.06 7.55 6.14
CA GLY A 78 27.99 8.59 5.71
C GLY A 78 29.02 9.00 6.78
N THR A 79 28.80 8.65 8.05
CA THR A 79 29.79 8.86 9.12
C THR A 79 30.86 7.77 9.20
N GLY A 80 30.77 6.71 8.38
CA GLY A 80 31.70 5.58 8.38
C GLY A 80 31.53 4.58 9.52
N LEU A 81 30.41 4.63 10.25
CA LEU A 81 30.13 3.68 11.32
C LEU A 81 29.86 2.27 10.75
N PRO A 82 30.20 1.18 11.50
CA PRO A 82 29.85 -0.17 11.09
C PRO A 82 28.37 -0.35 10.87
N VAL A 83 27.98 -1.12 9.84
CA VAL A 83 26.60 -1.31 9.39
C VAL A 83 25.67 -1.79 10.52
N MET A 84 26.12 -2.75 11.34
CA MET A 84 25.36 -3.27 12.49
C MET A 84 24.99 -2.11 13.45
N ARG A 85 25.95 -1.24 13.75
CA ARG A 85 25.76 -0.10 14.67
C ARG A 85 24.77 0.92 14.07
N CYS A 86 24.83 1.12 12.75
CA CYS A 86 23.86 1.97 12.05
C CYS A 86 22.43 1.42 12.21
N VAL A 87 22.21 0.11 12.05
CA VAL A 87 20.90 -0.51 12.20
C VAL A 87 20.39 -0.41 13.64
N GLU A 88 21.24 -0.63 14.65
CA GLU A 88 20.89 -0.45 16.07
C GLU A 88 20.44 0.99 16.36
N MET A 89 21.17 1.99 15.87
CA MET A 89 20.81 3.39 16.07
C MET A 89 19.47 3.75 15.43
N VAL A 90 19.23 3.31 14.20
CA VAL A 90 17.95 3.51 13.50
C VAL A 90 16.82 2.80 14.22
N ALA A 91 17.05 1.59 14.73
CA ALA A 91 16.08 0.84 15.54
C ALA A 91 15.70 1.59 16.83
N ALA A 92 16.70 2.11 17.54
CA ALA A 92 16.49 2.84 18.80
C ALA A 92 15.71 4.16 18.61
N GLN A 93 15.90 4.84 17.46
CA GLN A 93 15.23 6.11 17.14
C GLN A 93 13.82 5.91 16.53
N ASN A 94 13.44 4.69 16.18
CA ASN A 94 12.20 4.43 15.48
C ASN A 94 10.98 4.54 16.40
N ARG A 95 10.02 5.42 16.07
CA ARG A 95 8.77 5.60 16.84
C ARG A 95 7.85 4.39 16.79
N ASN A 96 7.90 3.60 15.74
CA ASN A 96 7.11 2.39 15.59
C ASN A 96 7.80 1.22 16.31
N LYS A 97 7.32 0.88 17.52
CA LYS A 97 7.87 -0.20 18.36
C LYS A 97 7.92 -1.57 17.66
N HIS A 98 7.01 -1.83 16.71
CA HIS A 98 7.02 -3.07 15.94
C HIS A 98 8.17 -3.09 14.94
N LEU A 99 8.34 -2.01 14.20
CA LEU A 99 9.43 -1.85 13.24
C LEU A 99 10.81 -1.77 13.94
N ALA A 100 10.89 -1.09 15.09
CA ALA A 100 12.09 -1.07 15.91
C ALA A 100 12.55 -2.50 16.33
N ARG A 101 11.61 -3.35 16.77
CA ARG A 101 11.92 -4.75 17.11
C ARG A 101 12.41 -5.56 15.90
N MET A 102 11.82 -5.33 14.74
CA MET A 102 12.27 -6.00 13.51
C MET A 102 13.67 -5.53 13.11
N LEU A 103 13.96 -4.23 13.21
CA LEU A 103 15.29 -3.68 12.96
C LEU A 103 16.34 -4.20 13.95
N HIS A 104 16.01 -4.40 15.23
CA HIS A 104 16.94 -5.05 16.18
C HIS A 104 17.30 -6.47 15.74
N LYS A 105 16.32 -7.25 15.25
CA LYS A 105 16.64 -8.59 14.70
C LYS A 105 17.54 -8.51 13.46
N VAL A 106 17.33 -7.51 12.61
CA VAL A 106 18.23 -7.26 11.47
C VAL A 106 19.65 -6.96 11.95
N ALA A 107 19.82 -6.17 13.02
CA ALA A 107 21.12 -5.90 13.60
C ALA A 107 21.78 -7.18 14.17
N GLU A 108 21.01 -8.04 14.87
CA GLU A 108 21.48 -9.33 15.39
C GLU A 108 21.96 -10.25 14.24
N ASP A 109 21.19 -10.35 13.16
CA ASP A 109 21.54 -11.17 12.00
C ASP A 109 22.81 -10.66 11.31
N ILE A 110 22.95 -9.33 11.15
CA ILE A 110 24.17 -8.72 10.59
C ILE A 110 25.38 -9.01 11.50
N GLY A 111 25.20 -8.92 12.83
CA GLY A 111 26.22 -9.30 13.80
C GLY A 111 26.62 -10.78 13.74
N ALA A 112 25.70 -11.65 13.31
CA ALA A 112 25.93 -13.07 13.07
C ALA A 112 26.57 -13.37 11.70
N GLY A 113 26.83 -12.33 10.88
CA GLY A 113 27.50 -12.44 9.57
C GLY A 113 26.55 -12.60 8.37
N TYR A 114 25.23 -12.44 8.56
CA TYR A 114 24.29 -12.43 7.42
C TYR A 114 24.35 -11.09 6.68
N SER A 115 24.03 -11.12 5.36
CA SER A 115 23.97 -9.91 4.58
C SER A 115 22.84 -8.98 5.03
N MET A 116 23.03 -7.67 4.92
CA MET A 116 22.02 -6.67 5.31
C MET A 116 20.73 -6.87 4.51
N ALA A 117 20.82 -7.09 3.19
CA ALA A 117 19.67 -7.31 2.33
C ALA A 117 18.89 -8.57 2.72
N GLN A 118 19.58 -9.68 3.00
CA GLN A 118 18.96 -10.93 3.44
C GLN A 118 18.29 -10.78 4.81
N SER A 119 18.93 -10.09 5.73
CA SER A 119 18.41 -9.82 7.07
C SER A 119 17.13 -8.97 7.01
N PHE A 120 17.09 -7.97 6.14
CA PHE A 120 15.88 -7.19 5.87
C PHE A 120 14.75 -8.04 5.29
N GLU A 121 15.04 -8.86 4.29
CA GLU A 121 14.06 -9.71 3.62
C GLU A 121 13.42 -10.72 4.58
N THR A 122 14.23 -11.30 5.46
CA THR A 122 13.80 -12.32 6.43
C THR A 122 12.99 -11.72 7.58
N ASN A 123 13.47 -10.63 8.18
CA ASN A 123 12.88 -10.09 9.41
C ASN A 123 11.78 -9.08 9.19
N ILE A 124 11.71 -8.46 8.01
CA ILE A 124 10.73 -7.41 7.71
C ILE A 124 9.85 -7.80 6.50
N PRO A 125 8.87 -8.70 6.67
CA PRO A 125 8.06 -9.26 5.57
C PRO A 125 7.02 -8.26 5.04
N GLY A 126 7.37 -7.09 4.72
CA GLY A 126 6.50 -6.04 4.18
C GLY A 126 7.29 -5.00 3.39
N LEU A 127 8.62 -5.16 3.35
CA LEU A 127 9.47 -4.31 2.56
C LEU A 127 9.21 -4.50 1.05
N PRO A 128 9.20 -3.41 0.29
CA PRO A 128 9.13 -3.48 -1.16
C PRO A 128 10.39 -4.17 -1.73
N LYS A 129 10.22 -4.93 -2.82
CA LYS A 129 11.36 -5.56 -3.51
C LYS A 129 12.41 -4.55 -3.96
N THR A 130 11.98 -3.37 -4.42
CA THR A 130 12.87 -2.25 -4.75
C THR A 130 13.83 -1.91 -3.61
N PHE A 131 13.33 -1.86 -2.38
CA PHE A 131 14.17 -1.58 -1.21
C PHE A 131 15.23 -2.67 -1.04
N VAL A 132 14.80 -3.93 -0.95
CA VAL A 132 15.68 -5.06 -0.67
C VAL A 132 16.77 -5.21 -1.76
N GLU A 133 16.37 -5.14 -3.03
CA GLU A 133 17.32 -5.31 -4.14
C GLU A 133 18.29 -4.12 -4.28
N THR A 134 17.83 -2.90 -4.02
CA THR A 134 18.74 -1.74 -4.00
C THR A 134 19.76 -1.82 -2.85
N VAL A 135 19.31 -2.29 -1.67
CA VAL A 135 20.24 -2.53 -0.54
C VAL A 135 21.21 -3.64 -0.89
N ARG A 136 20.74 -4.73 -1.52
CA ARG A 136 21.59 -5.84 -1.98
C ARG A 136 22.69 -5.36 -2.95
N ALA A 137 22.31 -4.52 -3.92
CA ALA A 137 23.28 -3.92 -4.84
C ALA A 137 24.29 -3.01 -4.13
N GLY A 138 23.80 -2.17 -3.20
CA GLY A 138 24.66 -1.29 -2.40
C GLY A 138 25.63 -2.05 -1.50
N GLU A 139 25.21 -3.20 -0.96
CA GLU A 139 26.07 -4.08 -0.16
C GLU A 139 27.17 -4.72 -1.02
N GLN A 140 26.81 -5.22 -2.21
CA GLN A 140 27.77 -5.82 -3.15
C GLN A 140 28.78 -4.83 -3.72
N SER A 141 28.35 -3.59 -3.97
CA SER A 141 29.21 -2.52 -4.51
C SER A 141 29.95 -1.71 -3.43
N GLY A 142 29.64 -1.92 -2.15
CA GLY A 142 30.16 -1.12 -1.05
C GLY A 142 29.58 0.30 -0.98
N ALA A 143 28.54 0.61 -1.74
CA ALA A 143 27.94 1.93 -1.88
C ALA A 143 26.60 2.08 -1.13
N LEU A 144 26.49 1.48 0.06
CA LEU A 144 25.24 1.48 0.86
C LEU A 144 24.70 2.90 1.14
N GLU A 145 25.59 3.86 1.47
CA GLU A 145 25.20 5.25 1.72
C GLU A 145 24.46 5.84 0.52
N ALA A 146 25.06 5.74 -0.67
CA ALA A 146 24.48 6.26 -1.91
C ALA A 146 23.15 5.57 -2.23
N CYS A 147 23.02 4.26 -2.01
CA CYS A 147 21.80 3.50 -2.20
C CYS A 147 20.69 3.96 -1.26
N PHE A 148 20.97 4.13 0.03
CA PHE A 148 19.98 4.64 0.98
C PHE A 148 19.59 6.09 0.69
N LYS A 149 20.50 6.94 0.23
CA LYS A 149 20.20 8.31 -0.20
C LYS A 149 19.23 8.35 -1.39
N ARG A 150 19.39 7.43 -2.34
CA ARG A 150 18.49 7.27 -3.50
C ARG A 150 17.13 6.72 -3.08
N LEU A 151 17.11 5.67 -2.25
CA LEU A 151 15.88 5.13 -1.68
C LEU A 151 15.11 6.19 -0.88
N TYR A 152 15.83 7.06 -0.13
CA TYR A 152 15.21 8.18 0.55
C TYR A 152 14.50 9.12 -0.45
N LYS A 153 15.19 9.58 -1.49
CA LYS A 153 14.60 10.45 -2.52
C LYS A 153 13.35 9.82 -3.14
N TYR A 154 13.43 8.53 -3.49
CA TYR A 154 12.33 7.79 -4.09
C TYR A 154 11.11 7.71 -3.15
N TYR A 155 11.29 7.26 -1.90
CA TYR A 155 10.19 7.13 -0.96
C TYR A 155 9.67 8.47 -0.44
N ASP A 156 10.50 9.48 -0.29
CA ASP A 156 10.09 10.84 0.10
C ASP A 156 9.19 11.47 -0.97
N LYS A 157 9.58 11.35 -2.24
CA LYS A 157 8.77 11.79 -3.39
C LYS A 157 7.42 11.08 -3.42
N SER A 158 7.41 9.75 -3.28
CA SER A 158 6.19 8.94 -3.24
C SER A 158 5.30 9.32 -2.06
N ALA A 159 5.87 9.48 -0.87
CA ALA A 159 5.15 9.89 0.33
C ALA A 159 4.54 11.30 0.21
N LYS A 160 5.27 12.26 -0.39
CA LYS A 160 4.79 13.62 -0.64
C LYS A 160 3.62 13.63 -1.63
N THR A 161 3.73 12.89 -2.73
CA THR A 161 2.66 12.74 -3.73
C THR A 161 1.40 12.16 -3.09
N ARG A 162 1.55 11.10 -2.31
CA ARG A 162 0.43 10.49 -1.59
C ARG A 162 -0.19 11.44 -0.56
N ALA A 163 0.62 12.16 0.21
CA ALA A 163 0.15 13.13 1.18
C ALA A 163 -0.65 14.25 0.50
N LYS A 164 -0.20 14.73 -0.66
CA LYS A 164 -0.89 15.75 -1.45
C LYS A 164 -2.26 15.26 -1.93
N ILE A 165 -2.33 14.03 -2.47
CA ILE A 165 -3.61 13.43 -2.88
C ILE A 165 -4.58 13.32 -1.70
N VAL A 166 -4.13 12.80 -0.56
CA VAL A 166 -4.96 12.66 0.63
C VAL A 166 -5.44 14.02 1.14
N SER A 167 -4.57 15.02 1.19
CA SER A 167 -4.91 16.38 1.62
C SER A 167 -5.99 17.00 0.70
N THR A 168 -5.82 16.88 -0.61
CA THR A 168 -6.79 17.42 -1.57
C THR A 168 -8.15 16.71 -1.49
N MET A 169 -8.16 15.40 -1.17
CA MET A 169 -9.39 14.62 -1.00
C MET A 169 -10.14 14.89 0.31
N THR A 170 -9.50 15.55 1.29
CA THR A 170 -10.11 15.77 2.61
C THR A 170 -11.38 16.61 2.53
N TYR A 171 -11.36 17.72 1.78
CA TYR A 171 -12.53 18.59 1.60
C TYR A 171 -13.70 17.87 0.91
N PRO A 172 -13.54 17.22 -0.26
CA PRO A 172 -14.59 16.43 -0.90
C PRO A 172 -15.21 15.38 0.01
N VAL A 173 -14.40 14.65 0.75
CA VAL A 173 -14.88 13.61 1.68
C VAL A 173 -15.70 14.22 2.82
N MET A 174 -15.24 15.31 3.43
CA MET A 174 -15.97 16.02 4.49
C MET A 174 -17.34 16.50 4.00
N VAL A 175 -17.40 17.11 2.81
CA VAL A 175 -18.65 17.62 2.24
C VAL A 175 -19.62 16.47 1.96
N ILE A 176 -19.18 15.36 1.36
CA ILE A 176 -20.00 14.18 1.09
C ILE A 176 -20.55 13.56 2.39
N VAL A 177 -19.68 13.41 3.40
CA VAL A 177 -20.09 12.86 4.71
C VAL A 177 -21.14 13.75 5.36
N THR A 178 -20.93 15.07 5.38
CA THR A 178 -21.92 16.02 5.92
C THR A 178 -23.24 15.96 5.17
N ALA A 179 -23.19 15.89 3.84
CA ALA A 179 -24.40 15.76 3.01
C ALA A 179 -25.18 14.48 3.29
N ILE A 180 -24.49 13.35 3.46
CA ILE A 180 -25.11 12.07 3.81
C ILE A 180 -25.77 12.15 5.20
N ILE A 181 -25.11 12.78 6.18
CA ILE A 181 -25.65 12.96 7.53
C ILE A 181 -26.93 13.81 7.48
N VAL A 182 -26.89 14.96 6.80
CA VAL A 182 -28.04 15.85 6.66
C VAL A 182 -29.20 15.13 5.95
N PHE A 183 -28.91 14.44 4.86
CA PHE A 183 -29.91 13.66 4.13
C PHE A 183 -30.55 12.57 5.02
N ALA A 184 -29.73 11.86 5.80
CA ALA A 184 -30.22 10.82 6.71
C ALA A 184 -31.12 11.41 7.81
N ILE A 185 -30.75 12.55 8.39
CA ILE A 185 -31.58 13.25 9.40
C ILE A 185 -32.93 13.64 8.81
N ILE A 186 -32.96 14.23 7.61
CA ILE A 186 -34.21 14.62 6.95
C ILE A 186 -35.07 13.40 6.68
N MET A 187 -34.49 12.30 6.20
CA MET A 187 -35.23 11.06 5.90
C MET A 187 -35.77 10.35 7.13
N VAL A 188 -35.05 10.41 8.26
CA VAL A 188 -35.46 9.71 9.49
C VAL A 188 -36.40 10.56 10.37
N VAL A 189 -36.24 11.89 10.36
CA VAL A 189 -36.96 12.78 11.25
C VAL A 189 -38.03 13.58 10.51
N ALA A 190 -37.67 14.31 9.45
CA ALA A 190 -38.57 15.25 8.81
C ALA A 190 -39.66 14.51 7.95
N VAL A 191 -39.24 13.54 7.14
CA VAL A 191 -40.18 12.83 6.26
C VAL A 191 -41.29 12.10 7.04
N PRO A 192 -41.03 11.33 8.13
CA PRO A 192 -42.09 10.73 8.95
C PRO A 192 -43.00 11.76 9.65
N ALA A 193 -42.43 12.86 10.15
CA ALA A 193 -43.24 13.90 10.79
C ALA A 193 -44.27 14.53 9.82
N PHE A 194 -43.89 14.75 8.58
CA PHE A 194 -44.82 15.21 7.55
C PHE A 194 -45.90 14.17 7.20
N THR A 195 -45.51 12.87 7.16
CA THR A 195 -46.49 11.80 6.89
C THR A 195 -47.63 11.71 7.91
N SER A 196 -47.25 11.81 9.20
CA SER A 196 -48.28 11.79 10.26
C SER A 196 -49.21 12.99 10.17
N ALA A 197 -48.68 14.20 9.92
CA ALA A 197 -49.47 15.39 9.75
C ALA A 197 -50.44 15.31 8.54
N PHE A 198 -50.02 14.75 7.42
CA PHE A 198 -50.91 14.56 6.24
C PHE A 198 -51.98 13.47 6.44
N ALA A 199 -51.63 12.40 7.15
CA ALA A 199 -52.57 11.34 7.47
C ALA A 199 -53.73 11.86 8.34
N GLU A 200 -53.46 12.81 9.24
CA GLU A 200 -54.49 13.47 10.07
C GLU A 200 -55.42 14.39 9.26
N LEU A 201 -54.94 14.97 8.15
CA LEU A 201 -55.69 15.90 7.31
C LEU A 201 -56.49 15.22 6.19
N GLY A 202 -56.34 13.93 5.99
CA GLY A 202 -57.08 13.15 4.98
C GLY A 202 -56.78 13.54 3.52
N THR A 203 -55.69 14.26 3.24
CA THR A 203 -55.34 14.74 1.90
C THR A 203 -54.32 13.82 1.23
N ASP A 204 -54.45 13.63 -0.08
CA ASP A 204 -53.50 12.84 -0.87
C ASP A 204 -52.12 13.51 -0.96
N LEU A 205 -51.09 12.72 -0.70
CA LEU A 205 -49.71 13.17 -0.75
C LEU A 205 -49.23 13.42 -2.21
N PRO A 206 -48.54 14.52 -2.48
CA PRO A 206 -47.89 14.78 -3.78
C PRO A 206 -46.96 13.66 -4.21
N ALA A 207 -46.83 13.42 -5.52
CA ALA A 207 -46.06 12.31 -6.08
C ALA A 207 -44.57 12.32 -5.62
N VAL A 208 -43.95 13.50 -5.50
CA VAL A 208 -42.56 13.67 -5.05
C VAL A 208 -42.40 13.20 -3.60
N THR A 209 -43.34 13.59 -2.71
CA THR A 209 -43.30 13.20 -1.30
C THR A 209 -43.53 11.70 -1.15
N ARG A 210 -44.45 11.13 -1.94
CA ARG A 210 -44.75 9.66 -1.97
C ARG A 210 -43.49 8.88 -2.43
N TRP A 211 -42.77 9.37 -3.45
CA TRP A 211 -41.51 8.76 -3.90
C TRP A 211 -40.42 8.83 -2.82
N LEU A 212 -40.27 9.96 -2.16
CA LEU A 212 -39.31 10.12 -1.04
C LEU A 212 -39.62 9.19 0.13
N MET A 213 -40.91 9.06 0.47
CA MET A 213 -41.37 8.16 1.52
C MET A 213 -41.10 6.70 1.21
N SER A 214 -41.41 6.26 -0.02
CA SER A 214 -41.07 4.90 -0.45
C SER A 214 -39.59 4.62 -0.41
N THR A 215 -38.76 5.62 -0.77
CA THR A 215 -37.31 5.54 -0.68
C THR A 215 -36.82 5.51 0.76
N SER A 216 -37.40 6.32 1.65
CA SER A 216 -37.07 6.33 3.09
C SER A 216 -37.43 4.99 3.74
N ALA A 217 -38.66 4.49 3.49
CA ALA A 217 -39.11 3.20 3.98
C ALA A 217 -38.27 2.03 3.45
N PHE A 218 -37.84 2.11 2.19
CA PHE A 218 -36.90 1.14 1.61
C PHE A 218 -35.54 1.19 2.29
N LEU A 219 -34.95 2.37 2.48
CA LEU A 219 -33.67 2.55 3.15
C LEU A 219 -33.71 2.09 4.61
N THR A 220 -34.74 2.44 5.37
CA THR A 220 -34.88 2.05 6.78
C THR A 220 -35.18 0.56 6.98
N ARG A 221 -35.88 -0.07 6.06
CA ARG A 221 -36.23 -1.50 6.13
C ARG A 221 -35.09 -2.39 5.59
N TRP A 222 -34.37 -1.93 4.56
CA TRP A 222 -33.41 -2.75 3.81
C TRP A 222 -31.96 -2.30 3.97
N TRP A 223 -31.64 -1.43 4.94
CA TRP A 223 -30.27 -0.94 5.17
C TRP A 223 -29.24 -2.07 5.37
N TRP A 224 -29.62 -3.13 6.10
CA TRP A 224 -28.80 -4.31 6.32
C TRP A 224 -28.52 -5.08 5.01
N LEU A 225 -29.51 -5.14 4.12
CA LEU A 225 -29.39 -5.79 2.81
C LEU A 225 -28.49 -4.97 1.89
N ILE A 226 -28.56 -3.64 1.94
CA ILE A 226 -27.66 -2.73 1.22
C ILE A 226 -26.21 -2.96 1.71
N LEU A 227 -25.98 -3.04 3.02
CA LEU A 227 -24.68 -3.35 3.58
C LEU A 227 -24.20 -4.76 3.18
N PHE A 228 -25.09 -5.74 3.19
CA PHE A 228 -24.78 -7.11 2.78
C PHE A 228 -24.39 -7.18 1.29
N ILE A 229 -25.15 -6.53 0.41
CA ILE A 229 -24.83 -6.45 -1.03
C ILE A 229 -23.51 -5.73 -1.22
N LEU A 230 -23.27 -4.61 -0.52
CA LEU A 230 -22.00 -3.88 -0.60
C LEU A 230 -20.81 -4.74 -0.14
N ALA A 231 -20.98 -5.49 0.94
CA ALA A 231 -19.98 -6.44 1.41
C ALA A 231 -19.75 -7.57 0.40
N LEU A 232 -20.81 -8.13 -0.17
CA LEU A 232 -20.71 -9.18 -1.20
C LEU A 232 -20.02 -8.67 -2.47
N LEU A 233 -20.37 -7.47 -2.94
CA LEU A 233 -19.72 -6.80 -4.06
C LEU A 233 -18.23 -6.52 -3.77
N THR A 234 -17.91 -6.08 -2.56
CA THR A 234 -16.51 -5.83 -2.14
C THR A 234 -15.71 -7.13 -2.11
N ILE A 235 -16.26 -8.19 -1.52
CA ILE A 235 -15.61 -9.52 -1.50
C ILE A 235 -15.50 -10.08 -2.91
N GLY A 236 -16.53 -9.96 -3.73
CA GLY A 236 -16.52 -10.36 -5.15
C GLY A 236 -15.46 -9.62 -5.95
N TYR A 237 -15.35 -8.30 -5.79
CA TYR A 237 -14.34 -7.47 -6.43
C TYR A 237 -12.92 -7.85 -5.98
N LEU A 238 -12.70 -8.07 -4.67
CA LEU A 238 -11.41 -8.50 -4.14
C LEU A 238 -11.02 -9.89 -4.62
N SER A 239 -11.97 -10.81 -4.72
CA SER A 239 -11.76 -12.16 -5.25
C SER A 239 -11.48 -12.13 -6.75
N PHE A 240 -12.24 -11.34 -7.52
CA PHE A 240 -12.04 -11.13 -8.95
C PHE A 240 -10.67 -10.51 -9.24
N LYS A 241 -10.24 -9.51 -8.45
CA LYS A 241 -8.91 -8.90 -8.55
C LYS A 241 -7.76 -9.89 -8.32
N ARG A 242 -7.99 -11.00 -7.62
CA ARG A 242 -6.97 -12.04 -7.40
C ARG A 242 -6.82 -12.99 -8.58
N THR A 243 -7.84 -13.12 -9.42
CA THR A 243 -7.83 -14.01 -10.58
C THR A 243 -7.05 -13.39 -11.74
N GLU A 244 -6.31 -14.18 -12.49
CA GLU A 244 -5.53 -13.72 -13.66
C GLU A 244 -6.40 -12.99 -14.70
N ARG A 245 -7.59 -13.54 -15.01
CA ARG A 245 -8.57 -12.89 -15.89
C ARG A 245 -9.08 -11.57 -15.33
N GLY A 246 -9.29 -11.49 -14.01
CA GLY A 246 -9.72 -10.28 -13.34
C GLY A 246 -8.64 -9.20 -13.36
N LYS A 247 -7.38 -9.55 -13.13
CA LYS A 247 -6.24 -8.63 -13.24
C LYS A 247 -6.13 -8.04 -14.64
N LEU A 248 -6.23 -8.89 -15.69
CA LEU A 248 -6.22 -8.44 -17.09
C LEU A 248 -7.41 -7.53 -17.42
N ALA A 249 -8.62 -7.89 -16.98
CA ALA A 249 -9.82 -7.10 -17.25
C ALA A 249 -9.74 -5.71 -16.60
N ILE A 250 -9.34 -5.63 -15.32
CA ILE A 250 -9.19 -4.37 -14.58
C ILE A 250 -8.07 -3.53 -15.18
N ALA A 251 -6.91 -4.14 -15.51
CA ALA A 251 -5.78 -3.44 -16.10
C ALA A 251 -6.13 -2.88 -17.49
N ASN A 252 -6.80 -3.65 -18.33
CA ASN A 252 -7.27 -3.21 -19.63
C ASN A 252 -8.34 -2.11 -19.53
N TYR A 253 -9.28 -2.22 -18.57
CA TYR A 253 -10.30 -1.19 -18.35
C TYR A 253 -9.66 0.15 -17.95
N ALA A 254 -8.68 0.13 -17.03
CA ALA A 254 -7.95 1.31 -16.61
C ALA A 254 -7.15 1.97 -17.76
N LEU A 255 -6.61 1.15 -18.67
CA LEU A 255 -5.84 1.63 -19.83
C LEU A 255 -6.68 1.96 -21.06
N ARG A 256 -7.98 1.66 -21.09
CA ARG A 256 -8.86 1.93 -22.26
C ARG A 256 -9.74 3.16 -22.10
N ARG A 257 -10.09 3.58 -20.87
CA ARG A 257 -11.00 4.71 -20.64
C ARG A 257 -10.25 6.00 -20.31
N ALA A 258 -10.38 6.99 -21.18
CA ALA A 258 -10.05 8.37 -20.88
C ALA A 258 -11.04 8.94 -19.82
N PRO A 259 -10.65 9.78 -18.84
CA PRO A 259 -9.32 10.36 -18.62
C PRO A 259 -8.37 9.48 -17.80
N LEU A 260 -8.86 8.40 -17.20
CA LEU A 260 -8.09 7.50 -16.32
C LEU A 260 -6.91 6.83 -17.06
N ARG A 261 -7.09 6.53 -18.34
CA ARG A 261 -6.01 5.98 -19.19
C ARG A 261 -4.74 6.83 -19.12
N ARG A 262 -4.90 8.15 -19.39
CA ARG A 262 -3.75 9.07 -19.43
C ARG A 262 -3.06 9.16 -18.07
N LEU A 263 -3.84 9.28 -16.99
CA LEU A 263 -3.31 9.33 -15.64
C LEU A 263 -2.55 8.04 -15.27
N HIS A 264 -3.14 6.87 -15.55
CA HIS A 264 -2.48 5.58 -15.29
C HIS A 264 -1.20 5.42 -16.10
N THR A 265 -1.22 5.79 -17.36
CA THR A 265 -0.02 5.70 -18.22
C THR A 265 1.09 6.62 -17.72
N LEU A 266 0.78 7.87 -17.35
CA LEU A 266 1.76 8.80 -16.77
C LEU A 266 2.35 8.26 -15.46
N HIS A 267 1.50 7.78 -14.55
CA HIS A 267 1.94 7.23 -13.26
C HIS A 267 2.83 5.99 -13.43
N LEU A 268 2.43 5.04 -14.28
CA LEU A 268 3.22 3.83 -14.54
C LEU A 268 4.55 4.14 -15.23
N SER A 269 4.57 5.13 -16.14
CA SER A 269 5.78 5.57 -16.82
C SER A 269 6.74 6.28 -15.86
N GLY A 270 6.22 7.13 -14.97
CA GLY A 270 7.01 7.76 -13.90
C GLY A 270 7.60 6.72 -12.94
N GLN A 271 6.77 5.78 -12.47
CA GLN A 271 7.22 4.69 -11.61
C GLN A 271 8.30 3.83 -12.29
N PHE A 272 8.10 3.48 -13.56
CA PHE A 272 9.08 2.73 -14.35
C PHE A 272 10.41 3.48 -14.42
N ALA A 273 10.38 4.72 -14.89
CA ALA A 273 11.59 5.53 -15.09
C ALA A 273 12.33 5.80 -13.78
N SER A 274 11.63 6.22 -12.73
CA SER A 274 12.23 6.50 -11.41
C SER A 274 12.80 5.23 -10.75
N THR A 275 12.12 4.08 -10.91
CA THR A 275 12.65 2.81 -10.37
C THR A 275 13.87 2.33 -11.16
N MET A 276 13.80 2.40 -12.50
CA MET A 276 14.93 2.05 -13.37
C MET A 276 16.14 2.92 -13.05
N SER A 277 15.99 4.26 -13.02
CA SER A 277 17.07 5.19 -12.66
C SER A 277 17.68 4.85 -11.29
N THR A 278 16.85 4.70 -10.26
CA THR A 278 17.30 4.39 -8.89
C THR A 278 18.14 3.13 -8.83
N MET A 279 17.72 2.07 -9.52
CA MET A 279 18.41 0.78 -9.46
C MET A 279 19.64 0.71 -10.36
N LEU A 280 19.59 1.30 -11.56
CA LEU A 280 20.75 1.39 -12.45
C LEU A 280 21.86 2.21 -11.79
N SER A 281 21.50 3.33 -11.19
CA SER A 281 22.44 4.16 -10.43
C SER A 281 23.00 3.45 -9.17
N ALA A 282 22.34 2.42 -8.66
CA ALA A 282 22.88 1.55 -7.61
C ALA A 282 23.83 0.47 -8.16
N GLY A 283 24.05 0.42 -9.49
CA GLY A 283 24.95 -0.52 -10.14
C GLY A 283 24.31 -1.85 -10.53
N LEU A 284 22.97 -1.99 -10.46
CA LEU A 284 22.33 -3.21 -10.93
C LEU A 284 22.34 -3.28 -12.46
N PRO A 285 22.56 -4.47 -13.04
CA PRO A 285 22.49 -4.66 -14.48
C PRO A 285 21.03 -4.49 -14.98
N VAL A 286 20.86 -3.90 -16.18
CA VAL A 286 19.57 -3.57 -16.80
C VAL A 286 18.58 -4.74 -16.77
N GLN A 287 19.05 -5.95 -17.07
CA GLN A 287 18.21 -7.16 -17.10
C GLN A 287 17.59 -7.49 -15.73
N ALA A 288 18.38 -7.34 -14.66
CA ALA A 288 17.92 -7.56 -13.30
C ALA A 288 16.88 -6.49 -12.92
N VAL A 289 17.15 -5.22 -13.25
CA VAL A 289 16.26 -4.10 -12.98
C VAL A 289 14.92 -4.27 -13.70
N LEU A 290 14.91 -4.62 -14.99
CA LEU A 290 13.68 -4.91 -15.74
C LEU A 290 12.88 -6.07 -15.10
N GLY A 291 13.59 -7.10 -14.61
CA GLY A 291 12.96 -8.21 -13.88
C GLY A 291 12.23 -7.74 -12.62
N ILE A 292 12.86 -6.86 -11.83
CA ILE A 292 12.29 -6.31 -10.60
C ILE A 292 11.12 -5.38 -10.93
N VAL A 293 11.29 -4.44 -11.87
CA VAL A 293 10.25 -3.50 -12.28
C VAL A 293 9.01 -4.22 -12.79
N SER A 294 9.17 -5.33 -13.53
CA SER A 294 8.04 -6.14 -13.98
C SER A 294 7.21 -6.74 -12.84
N GLN A 295 7.80 -6.96 -11.67
CA GLN A 295 7.13 -7.57 -10.51
C GLN A 295 6.47 -6.56 -9.58
N ILE A 296 6.96 -5.32 -9.56
CA ILE A 296 6.45 -4.25 -8.67
C ILE A 296 5.34 -3.41 -9.31
N SER A 297 5.18 -3.48 -10.63
CA SER A 297 4.13 -2.73 -11.32
C SER A 297 2.74 -3.20 -10.88
N ASP A 298 1.92 -2.26 -10.42
CA ASP A 298 0.54 -2.53 -9.98
C ASP A 298 -0.40 -2.89 -11.15
N ASN A 299 0.00 -2.59 -12.40
CA ASN A 299 -0.77 -2.89 -13.59
C ASN A 299 -0.22 -4.13 -14.30
N TYR A 300 -1.05 -5.16 -14.43
CA TYR A 300 -0.65 -6.43 -15.02
C TYR A 300 -0.27 -6.32 -16.51
N VAL A 301 -0.95 -5.46 -17.28
CA VAL A 301 -0.63 -5.25 -18.71
C VAL A 301 0.73 -4.55 -18.85
N PHE A 302 1.00 -3.58 -18.00
CA PHE A 302 2.30 -2.90 -17.97
C PHE A 302 3.41 -3.87 -17.54
N SER A 303 3.17 -4.70 -16.53
CA SER A 303 4.09 -5.77 -16.10
C SER A 303 4.44 -6.72 -17.24
N LEU A 304 3.44 -7.14 -18.04
CA LEU A 304 3.67 -7.96 -19.23
C LEU A 304 4.48 -7.21 -20.30
N GLY A 305 4.22 -5.91 -20.49
CA GLY A 305 5.01 -5.06 -21.37
C GLY A 305 6.48 -5.02 -20.97
N VAL A 306 6.76 -4.77 -19.69
CA VAL A 306 8.14 -4.77 -19.17
C VAL A 306 8.82 -6.13 -19.33
N ARG A 307 8.08 -7.24 -19.14
CA ARG A 307 8.63 -8.59 -19.39
C ARG A 307 9.04 -8.80 -20.85
N LYS A 308 8.23 -8.32 -21.80
CA LYS A 308 8.60 -8.39 -23.22
C LYS A 308 9.85 -7.58 -23.52
N VAL A 309 9.99 -6.39 -22.91
CA VAL A 309 11.22 -5.58 -23.03
C VAL A 309 12.41 -6.36 -22.48
N LYS A 310 12.28 -6.97 -21.29
CA LYS A 310 13.33 -7.80 -20.69
C LYS A 310 13.77 -8.93 -21.62
N GLU A 311 12.81 -9.68 -22.19
CA GLU A 311 13.10 -10.76 -23.14
C GLU A 311 13.82 -10.25 -24.40
N GLY A 312 13.48 -9.02 -24.87
CA GLY A 312 14.17 -8.39 -25.99
C GLY A 312 15.63 -8.07 -25.66
N VAL A 313 15.87 -7.50 -24.49
CA VAL A 313 17.23 -7.17 -23.99
C VAL A 313 18.05 -8.42 -23.73
N GLU A 314 17.47 -9.49 -23.21
CA GLU A 314 18.13 -10.80 -23.04
C GLU A 314 18.57 -11.43 -24.38
N ARG A 315 17.86 -11.10 -25.46
CA ARG A 315 18.23 -11.51 -26.85
C ARG A 315 19.21 -10.55 -27.52
N GLY A 316 19.76 -9.57 -26.78
CA GLY A 316 20.75 -8.60 -27.28
C GLY A 316 20.16 -7.41 -28.03
N ARG A 317 18.84 -7.17 -27.97
CA ARG A 317 18.25 -5.95 -28.53
C ARG A 317 18.46 -4.76 -27.58
N GLY A 318 18.47 -3.57 -28.14
CA GLY A 318 18.43 -2.35 -27.34
C GLY A 318 17.15 -2.27 -26.49
N ILE A 319 17.22 -1.51 -25.40
CA ILE A 319 16.08 -1.31 -24.51
C ILE A 319 14.98 -0.60 -25.26
N ALA A 320 15.32 0.52 -25.93
CA ALA A 320 14.39 1.33 -26.71
C ALA A 320 13.75 0.51 -27.86
N ASP A 321 14.56 -0.25 -28.61
CA ASP A 321 14.06 -1.13 -29.67
C ASP A 321 13.11 -2.21 -29.12
N SER A 322 13.36 -2.68 -27.90
CA SER A 322 12.50 -3.67 -27.24
C SER A 322 11.21 -3.04 -26.70
N MET A 323 11.19 -1.74 -26.45
CA MET A 323 9.99 -0.99 -26.05
C MET A 323 9.10 -0.63 -27.25
N GLU A 324 9.67 -0.54 -28.46
CA GLU A 324 8.89 -0.29 -29.66
C GLU A 324 7.81 -1.35 -29.89
N GLY A 325 6.61 -0.89 -30.25
CA GLY A 325 5.47 -1.80 -30.45
C GLY A 325 4.80 -2.31 -29.17
N VAL A 326 5.26 -1.92 -27.99
CA VAL A 326 4.59 -2.23 -26.73
C VAL A 326 3.67 -1.06 -26.34
N GLU A 327 2.37 -1.22 -26.57
CA GLU A 327 1.35 -0.16 -26.47
C GLU A 327 1.25 0.53 -25.08
N CYS A 328 1.79 -0.08 -24.02
CA CYS A 328 1.69 0.48 -22.69
C CYS A 328 2.72 1.61 -22.42
N PHE A 329 3.75 1.76 -23.25
CA PHE A 329 4.75 2.80 -23.11
C PHE A 329 4.40 4.04 -23.96
N PRO A 330 4.40 5.25 -23.37
CA PRO A 330 4.31 6.48 -24.14
C PRO A 330 5.51 6.63 -25.09
N LYS A 331 5.27 7.14 -26.30
CA LYS A 331 6.32 7.36 -27.28
C LYS A 331 7.48 8.18 -26.72
N MET A 332 7.18 9.23 -25.96
CA MET A 332 8.18 10.07 -25.30
C MET A 332 9.12 9.27 -24.36
N LEU A 333 8.58 8.28 -23.63
CA LEU A 333 9.41 7.44 -22.78
C LEU A 333 10.40 6.60 -23.60
N THR A 334 9.91 5.97 -24.67
CA THR A 334 10.75 5.16 -25.57
C THR A 334 11.82 6.00 -26.26
N GLU A 335 11.48 7.20 -26.74
CA GLU A 335 12.43 8.12 -27.36
C GLU A 335 13.53 8.60 -26.38
N MET A 336 13.14 8.92 -25.13
CA MET A 336 14.10 9.32 -24.11
C MET A 336 15.02 8.16 -23.67
N VAL A 337 14.47 6.95 -23.57
CA VAL A 337 15.28 5.74 -23.32
C VAL A 337 16.29 5.53 -24.48
N ALA A 338 15.86 5.71 -25.74
CA ALA A 338 16.74 5.62 -26.90
C ALA A 338 17.89 6.66 -26.87
N VAL A 339 17.61 7.88 -26.41
CA VAL A 339 18.62 8.92 -26.22
C VAL A 339 19.61 8.52 -25.15
N GLY A 340 19.12 8.10 -23.97
CA GLY A 340 19.97 7.68 -22.85
C GLY A 340 20.81 6.44 -23.15
N GLU A 341 20.26 5.49 -23.91
CA GLU A 341 20.96 4.28 -24.34
C GLU A 341 22.11 4.60 -25.31
N ARG A 342 21.87 5.49 -26.28
CA ARG A 342 22.90 5.93 -27.26
C ARG A 342 23.97 6.82 -26.68
N SER A 343 23.62 7.67 -25.71
CA SER A 343 24.59 8.57 -25.05
C SER A 343 25.34 7.89 -23.89
N GLY A 344 24.92 6.68 -23.47
CA GLY A 344 25.47 6.02 -22.27
C GLY A 344 25.03 6.65 -20.95
N SER A 345 24.08 7.60 -20.99
CA SER A 345 23.56 8.33 -19.81
C SER A 345 22.10 7.93 -19.47
N LEU A 346 21.84 6.61 -19.55
CA LEU A 346 20.49 6.06 -19.34
C LEU A 346 19.91 6.40 -17.95
N GLU A 347 20.77 6.40 -16.93
CA GLU A 347 20.35 6.69 -15.55
C GLU A 347 19.83 8.11 -15.41
N GLU A 348 20.59 9.11 -15.90
CA GLU A 348 20.21 10.52 -15.84
C GLU A 348 18.98 10.81 -16.68
N THR A 349 18.92 10.23 -17.88
CA THR A 349 17.78 10.40 -18.78
C THR A 349 16.50 9.83 -18.17
N LEU A 350 16.59 8.66 -17.51
CA LEU A 350 15.47 8.05 -16.82
C LEU A 350 15.04 8.85 -15.57
N ASP A 351 15.98 9.47 -14.85
CA ASP A 351 15.66 10.35 -13.72
C ASP A 351 14.85 11.57 -14.18
N VAL A 352 15.34 12.26 -15.21
CA VAL A 352 14.67 13.45 -15.78
C VAL A 352 13.28 13.12 -16.33
N ILE A 353 13.15 12.04 -17.10
CA ILE A 353 11.84 11.66 -17.67
C ILE A 353 10.89 11.11 -16.60
N GLY A 354 11.42 10.47 -15.57
CA GLY A 354 10.65 10.05 -14.40
C GLY A 354 10.05 11.23 -13.65
N ASP A 355 10.86 12.27 -13.40
CA ASP A 355 10.39 13.51 -12.79
C ASP A 355 9.32 14.22 -13.62
N TYR A 356 9.49 14.24 -14.94
CA TYR A 356 8.49 14.79 -15.86
C TYR A 356 7.15 14.05 -15.76
N PHE A 357 7.15 12.71 -15.87
CA PHE A 357 5.91 11.93 -15.79
C PHE A 357 5.22 12.03 -14.43
N ASP A 358 6.00 12.07 -13.35
CA ASP A 358 5.44 12.23 -12.00
C ASP A 358 4.79 13.60 -11.82
N HIS A 359 5.41 14.66 -12.38
CA HIS A 359 4.85 16.00 -12.36
C HIS A 359 3.56 16.09 -13.19
N GLU A 360 3.56 15.52 -14.40
CA GLU A 360 2.37 15.47 -15.25
C GLU A 360 1.24 14.65 -14.61
N ALA A 361 1.56 13.52 -13.98
CA ALA A 361 0.59 12.71 -13.24
C ALA A 361 -0.01 13.47 -12.05
N ALA A 362 0.81 14.20 -11.30
CA ALA A 362 0.36 15.05 -10.20
C ALA A 362 -0.56 16.18 -10.70
N THR A 363 -0.16 16.88 -11.74
CA THR A 363 -0.94 17.96 -12.36
C THR A 363 -2.29 17.44 -12.90
N MET A 364 -2.27 16.29 -13.57
CA MET A 364 -3.50 15.67 -14.06
C MET A 364 -4.42 15.23 -12.92
N THR A 365 -3.87 14.69 -11.85
CA THR A 365 -4.62 14.34 -10.63
C THR A 365 -5.30 15.57 -10.05
N GLU A 366 -4.59 16.69 -9.92
CA GLU A 366 -5.14 17.95 -9.43
C GLU A 366 -6.29 18.47 -10.32
N ARG A 367 -6.13 18.42 -11.62
CA ARG A 367 -7.20 18.81 -12.57
C ARG A 367 -8.44 17.92 -12.42
N LEU A 368 -8.26 16.60 -12.27
CA LEU A 368 -9.38 15.69 -12.06
C LEU A 368 -10.08 15.94 -10.72
N LEU A 369 -9.32 16.25 -9.67
CA LEU A 369 -9.86 16.58 -8.37
C LEU A 369 -10.59 17.94 -8.37
N ALA A 370 -10.10 18.92 -9.11
CA ALA A 370 -10.75 20.21 -9.26
C ALA A 370 -12.13 20.11 -9.94
N VAL A 371 -12.33 19.16 -10.85
CA VAL A 371 -13.64 18.90 -11.47
C VAL A 371 -14.64 18.28 -10.49
N LEU A 372 -14.16 17.60 -9.45
CA LEU A 372 -15.06 17.00 -8.44
C LEU A 372 -15.84 18.08 -7.65
N GLU A 373 -15.24 19.22 -7.39
CA GLU A 373 -15.88 20.30 -6.61
C GLU A 373 -17.17 20.81 -7.27
N PRO A 374 -17.18 21.26 -8.56
CA PRO A 374 -18.43 21.62 -9.25
C PRO A 374 -19.45 20.49 -9.29
N VAL A 375 -19.01 19.25 -9.51
CA VAL A 375 -19.91 18.09 -9.54
C VAL A 375 -20.59 17.87 -8.20
N ILE A 376 -19.82 17.95 -7.09
CA ILE A 376 -20.37 17.83 -5.74
C ILE A 376 -21.39 18.94 -5.46
N VAL A 377 -21.09 20.19 -5.83
CA VAL A 377 -21.99 21.33 -5.65
C VAL A 377 -23.28 21.13 -6.43
N ILE A 378 -23.21 20.69 -7.69
CA ILE A 378 -24.39 20.41 -8.51
C ILE A 378 -25.23 19.28 -7.88
N VAL A 379 -24.60 18.19 -7.46
CA VAL A 379 -25.32 17.07 -6.81
C VAL A 379 -26.01 17.53 -5.54
N LEU A 380 -25.32 18.32 -4.71
CA LEU A 380 -25.89 18.89 -3.48
C LEU A 380 -27.06 19.83 -3.79
N ALA A 381 -26.95 20.69 -4.81
CA ALA A 381 -28.01 21.59 -5.23
C ALA A 381 -29.25 20.78 -5.66
N VAL A 382 -29.08 19.74 -6.48
CA VAL A 382 -30.17 18.86 -6.90
C VAL A 382 -30.85 18.18 -5.71
N ILE A 383 -30.05 17.63 -4.78
CA ILE A 383 -30.59 17.00 -3.56
C ILE A 383 -31.37 18.02 -2.73
N THR A 384 -30.83 19.23 -2.55
CA THR A 384 -31.49 20.30 -1.79
C THR A 384 -32.81 20.72 -2.43
N VAL A 385 -32.85 20.88 -3.76
CA VAL A 385 -34.08 21.20 -4.49
C VAL A 385 -35.15 20.11 -4.31
N ILE A 386 -34.75 18.84 -4.43
CA ILE A 386 -35.67 17.71 -4.21
C ILE A 386 -36.22 17.74 -2.79
N LEU A 387 -35.37 17.99 -1.79
CA LEU A 387 -35.80 18.08 -0.38
C LEU A 387 -36.73 19.26 -0.13
N LEU A 388 -36.43 20.43 -0.70
CA LEU A 388 -37.32 21.60 -0.60
C LEU A 388 -38.67 21.33 -1.23
N LEU A 389 -38.70 20.76 -2.44
CA LEU A 389 -39.97 20.38 -3.10
C LEU A 389 -40.76 19.36 -2.27
N ALA A 390 -40.05 18.41 -1.64
CA ALA A 390 -40.70 17.41 -0.80
C ALA A 390 -41.39 17.99 0.45
N VAL A 391 -40.87 19.12 0.96
CA VAL A 391 -41.40 19.83 2.13
C VAL A 391 -42.44 20.88 1.71
N TYR A 392 -42.16 21.68 0.70
CA TYR A 392 -43.03 22.82 0.32
C TYR A 392 -44.24 22.39 -0.50
N LEU A 393 -44.12 21.40 -1.39
CA LEU A 393 -45.29 20.95 -2.19
C LEU A 393 -46.47 20.48 -1.32
N PRO A 394 -46.27 19.65 -0.29
CA PRO A 394 -47.31 19.32 0.65
C PRO A 394 -47.89 20.56 1.36
N MET A 395 -47.04 21.50 1.83
CA MET A 395 -47.55 22.71 2.49
C MET A 395 -48.46 23.54 1.55
N PHE A 396 -48.05 23.71 0.29
CA PHE A 396 -48.90 24.42 -0.67
C PHE A 396 -50.22 23.72 -0.99
N SER A 397 -50.25 22.37 -1.04
CA SER A 397 -51.46 21.62 -1.26
C SER A 397 -52.43 21.74 -0.10
N MET A 398 -51.96 21.96 1.12
CA MET A 398 -52.81 22.25 2.29
C MET A 398 -53.47 23.64 2.19
N TYR A 399 -52.76 24.66 1.68
CA TYR A 399 -53.32 26.01 1.51
C TYR A 399 -54.20 26.15 0.29
N GLY A 400 -54.02 25.32 -0.76
CA GLY A 400 -54.82 25.33 -1.98
C GLY A 400 -56.09 24.47 -1.94
N GLY A 401 -56.24 23.67 -0.91
CA GLY A 401 -57.45 22.84 -0.66
C GLY A 401 -58.43 23.46 0.33
N MET A 402 -58.14 24.65 0.83
CA MET A 402 -59.11 25.53 1.51
C MET A 402 -59.71 26.52 0.50
#